data_a89407041dfe86c7bd96c081eb347ef2
#
_entry.id   a89407041dfe86c7bd96c081eb347ef2
#
_cell.length_a   1.000
_cell.length_b   1.000
_cell.length_c   1.000
_cell.angle_alpha   90.00
_cell.angle_beta   90.00
_cell.angle_gamma   90.00
#
_symmetry.space_group_name_H-M   'P 1'
#
loop_
_entity.id
_entity.type
_entity.pdbx_description
1 polymer ?
#
loop_
_entity_poly.entity_id
_entity_poly.type
_entity_poly.pdbx_seq_one_letter_code
_entity_poly.pdbx_strand_id
1 'polypeptide(L)'
;MYFRSTKTWSASFLLMDYLQHEPMSKKSRVLEIGCGWGPGSVFCASQFKAKVTALDIDKEVFPFLDVLAALNNVEVTPLPQKFEKLTVKDLAQFDVIVGSDVCFWDSMVKPLKSLVNRAMKAGVKRVIITDPGRPTFYELADQCSKLHDVNLQEWYAAEPEYFAGEVVDIRPKKKEKSS
;
A
#
# COMPACT_ATOMS: atom_id res chain seq x y z
N MET A 1 -18.92 -12.21 -4.32
CA MET A 1 -18.09 -12.90 -5.31
C MET A 1 -16.64 -12.60 -4.93
N TYR A 2 -15.89 -13.60 -4.43
CA TYR A 2 -14.49 -13.40 -4.06
C TYR A 2 -13.65 -13.60 -5.32
N PHE A 3 -12.95 -12.53 -5.77
CA PHE A 3 -11.93 -12.68 -6.79
C PHE A 3 -10.71 -13.36 -6.17
N ARG A 4 -10.46 -14.61 -6.53
CA ARG A 4 -9.18 -15.25 -6.21
C ARG A 4 -8.11 -14.53 -7.05
N SER A 5 -7.13 -13.93 -6.38
CA SER A 5 -5.96 -13.40 -7.07
C SER A 5 -5.16 -14.57 -7.65
N THR A 6 -5.35 -14.83 -8.93
CA THR A 6 -4.64 -15.90 -9.66
C THR A 6 -3.41 -15.39 -10.41
N LYS A 7 -3.05 -14.12 -10.24
CA LYS A 7 -1.92 -13.46 -10.93
C LYS A 7 -1.38 -12.28 -10.14
N THR A 8 -0.16 -11.89 -10.44
CA THR A 8 0.41 -10.60 -10.01
C THR A 8 -0.31 -9.46 -10.74
N TRP A 9 -0.77 -8.47 -10.00
CA TRP A 9 -1.43 -7.31 -10.56
C TRP A 9 -0.40 -6.27 -11.01
N SER A 10 -0.54 -5.78 -12.24
CA SER A 10 0.43 -4.84 -12.83
C SER A 10 0.58 -3.53 -12.03
N ALA A 11 -0.45 -3.12 -11.28
CA ALA A 11 -0.36 -1.97 -10.37
C ALA A 11 0.71 -2.13 -9.27
N SER A 12 1.14 -3.36 -8.94
CA SER A 12 2.25 -3.56 -8.01
C SER A 12 3.59 -3.15 -8.62
N PHE A 13 3.73 -3.21 -9.95
CA PHE A 13 4.93 -2.72 -10.64
C PHE A 13 5.03 -1.20 -10.55
N LEU A 14 3.89 -0.48 -10.63
CA LEU A 14 3.87 0.97 -10.36
C LEU A 14 4.37 1.30 -8.96
N LEU A 15 3.92 0.55 -7.95
CA LEU A 15 4.35 0.74 -6.58
C LEU A 15 5.86 0.53 -6.44
N MET A 16 6.38 -0.55 -7.02
CA MET A 16 7.80 -0.87 -6.93
C MET A 16 8.66 0.16 -7.64
N ASP A 17 8.28 0.58 -8.86
CA ASP A 17 8.99 1.61 -9.62
C ASP A 17 8.92 2.97 -8.90
N TYR A 18 7.73 3.38 -8.44
CA TYR A 18 7.57 4.61 -7.66
C TYR A 18 8.47 4.63 -6.43
N LEU A 19 8.55 3.54 -5.68
CA LEU A 19 9.40 3.46 -4.50
C LEU A 19 10.90 3.46 -4.80
N GLN A 20 11.32 3.15 -6.02
CA GLN A 20 12.74 3.32 -6.45
C GLN A 20 13.08 4.80 -6.63
N HIS A 21 12.13 5.62 -7.11
CA HIS A 21 12.33 7.06 -7.35
C HIS A 21 12.02 7.90 -6.11
N GLU A 22 11.00 7.50 -5.34
CA GLU A 22 10.54 8.15 -4.11
C GLU A 22 10.68 7.20 -2.91
N PRO A 23 11.90 6.87 -2.51
CA PRO A 23 12.16 5.80 -1.55
C PRO A 23 11.60 6.07 -0.15
N MET A 24 11.32 4.99 0.56
CA MET A 24 11.11 5.02 2.00
C MET A 24 12.44 4.86 2.75
N SER A 25 12.44 5.21 4.03
CA SER A 25 13.62 4.99 4.88
C SER A 25 13.93 3.49 5.00
N LYS A 26 15.20 3.14 4.98
CA LYS A 26 15.63 1.75 5.24
C LYS A 26 15.16 1.30 6.63
N LYS A 27 14.86 0.00 6.74
CA LYS A 27 14.39 -0.65 7.98
C LYS A 27 13.04 -0.12 8.49
N SER A 28 12.26 0.56 7.65
CA SER A 28 10.89 0.94 7.98
C SER A 28 10.03 -0.28 8.30
N ARG A 29 9.06 -0.09 9.17
CA ARG A 29 7.99 -1.06 9.44
C ARG A 29 6.88 -0.80 8.45
N VAL A 30 6.63 -1.75 7.57
CA VAL A 30 5.70 -1.59 6.44
C VAL A 30 4.50 -2.50 6.60
N LEU A 31 3.32 -1.98 6.33
CA LEU A 31 2.11 -2.77 6.13
C LEU A 31 1.73 -2.69 4.65
N GLU A 32 1.66 -3.81 3.95
CA GLU A 32 0.99 -3.90 2.66
C GLU A 32 -0.43 -4.36 2.85
N ILE A 33 -1.40 -3.60 2.34
CA ILE A 33 -2.83 -3.96 2.34
C ILE A 33 -3.23 -4.55 0.98
N GLY A 34 -3.98 -5.66 1.00
CA GLY A 34 -4.36 -6.37 -0.22
C GLY A 34 -3.14 -6.90 -0.95
N CYS A 35 -2.25 -7.58 -0.23
CA CYS A 35 -0.94 -7.96 -0.76
C CYS A 35 -0.99 -8.96 -1.93
N GLY A 36 -2.08 -9.73 -2.08
CA GLY A 36 -2.12 -10.82 -3.05
C GLY A 36 -0.93 -11.76 -2.89
N TRP A 37 -0.19 -12.02 -3.96
CA TRP A 37 1.03 -12.84 -3.91
C TRP A 37 2.25 -12.12 -3.33
N GLY A 38 2.11 -10.84 -2.96
CA GLY A 38 3.08 -10.08 -2.19
C GLY A 38 4.30 -9.55 -2.92
N PRO A 39 4.25 -9.21 -4.23
CA PRO A 39 5.43 -8.67 -4.91
C PRO A 39 5.89 -7.35 -4.30
N GLY A 40 4.97 -6.47 -3.89
CA GLY A 40 5.29 -5.22 -3.19
C GLY A 40 5.92 -5.47 -1.82
N SER A 41 5.41 -6.44 -1.05
CA SER A 41 5.98 -6.85 0.23
C SER A 41 7.42 -7.33 0.10
N VAL A 42 7.66 -8.24 -0.83
CA VAL A 42 9.00 -8.82 -1.08
C VAL A 42 9.95 -7.74 -1.57
N PHE A 43 9.51 -6.85 -2.46
CA PHE A 43 10.29 -5.71 -2.92
C PHE A 43 10.68 -4.80 -1.75
N CYS A 44 9.74 -4.40 -0.89
CA CYS A 44 10.03 -3.55 0.28
C CYS A 44 11.04 -4.22 1.23
N ALA A 45 10.86 -5.51 1.50
CA ALA A 45 11.79 -6.26 2.35
C ALA A 45 13.20 -6.36 1.75
N SER A 46 13.29 -6.61 0.45
CA SER A 46 14.56 -6.75 -0.27
C SER A 46 15.30 -5.42 -0.40
N GLN A 47 14.66 -4.39 -0.98
CA GLN A 47 15.30 -3.12 -1.35
C GLN A 47 15.56 -2.22 -0.14
N PHE A 48 14.63 -2.15 0.78
CA PHE A 48 14.72 -1.24 1.93
C PHE A 48 15.08 -1.93 3.23
N LYS A 49 15.27 -3.28 3.22
CA LYS A 49 15.43 -4.07 4.46
C LYS A 49 14.31 -3.80 5.45
N ALA A 50 13.11 -3.55 4.92
CA ALA A 50 11.92 -3.24 5.70
C ALA A 50 11.45 -4.48 6.48
N LYS A 51 10.84 -4.25 7.64
CA LYS A 51 10.05 -5.27 8.35
C LYS A 51 8.62 -5.19 7.80
N VAL A 52 8.23 -6.16 6.99
CA VAL A 52 6.97 -6.11 6.25
C VAL A 52 5.94 -7.05 6.86
N THR A 53 4.74 -6.53 7.07
CA THR A 53 3.52 -7.30 7.32
C THR A 53 2.65 -7.21 6.07
N ALA A 54 2.33 -8.35 5.48
CA ALA A 54 1.50 -8.47 4.28
C ALA A 54 0.08 -8.88 4.69
N LEU A 55 -0.87 -7.97 4.52
CA LEU A 55 -2.27 -8.18 4.88
C LEU A 55 -3.11 -8.49 3.65
N ASP A 56 -3.85 -9.58 3.74
CA ASP A 56 -4.92 -9.90 2.79
C ASP A 56 -6.09 -10.58 3.51
N ILE A 57 -7.29 -10.44 2.95
CA ILE A 57 -8.48 -11.14 3.45
C ILE A 57 -8.48 -12.60 2.98
N ASP A 58 -7.91 -12.86 1.81
CA ASP A 58 -7.81 -14.19 1.23
C ASP A 58 -6.51 -14.87 1.70
N LYS A 59 -6.63 -15.78 2.65
CA LYS A 59 -5.49 -16.54 3.17
C LYS A 59 -4.82 -17.48 2.14
N GLU A 60 -5.52 -17.79 1.06
CA GLU A 60 -5.02 -18.67 -0.02
C GLU A 60 -3.89 -18.00 -0.83
N VAL A 61 -3.67 -16.69 -0.67
CA VAL A 61 -2.55 -15.98 -1.32
C VAL A 61 -1.21 -16.21 -0.60
N PHE A 62 -1.22 -16.50 0.69
CA PHE A 62 0.01 -16.55 1.50
C PHE A 62 0.99 -17.66 1.12
N PRO A 63 0.58 -18.88 0.67
CA PRO A 63 1.53 -19.85 0.14
C PRO A 63 2.35 -19.32 -1.05
N PHE A 64 1.78 -18.46 -1.89
CA PHE A 64 2.50 -17.81 -2.99
C PHE A 64 3.45 -16.73 -2.50
N LEU A 65 3.03 -15.95 -1.50
CA LEU A 65 3.89 -14.98 -0.80
C LEU A 65 5.11 -15.67 -0.18
N ASP A 66 4.91 -16.81 0.50
CA ASP A 66 5.98 -17.56 1.15
C ASP A 66 7.01 -18.05 0.12
N VAL A 67 6.56 -18.58 -1.02
CA VAL A 67 7.44 -19.00 -2.12
C VAL A 67 8.21 -17.81 -2.67
N LEU A 68 7.53 -16.69 -2.92
CA LEU A 68 8.17 -15.48 -3.49
C LEU A 68 9.19 -14.89 -2.51
N ALA A 69 8.87 -14.85 -1.22
CA ALA A 69 9.78 -14.39 -0.17
C ALA A 69 11.02 -15.28 -0.05
N ALA A 70 10.83 -16.61 -0.07
CA ALA A 70 11.93 -17.58 -0.02
C ALA A 70 12.87 -17.43 -1.24
N LEU A 71 12.34 -17.29 -2.44
CA LEU A 71 13.13 -17.07 -3.66
C LEU A 71 13.99 -15.80 -3.62
N ASN A 72 13.55 -14.80 -2.86
CA ASN A 72 14.25 -13.53 -2.70
C ASN A 72 15.08 -13.43 -1.41
N ASN A 73 15.14 -14.50 -0.60
CA ASN A 73 15.84 -14.55 0.68
C ASN A 73 15.41 -13.43 1.63
N VAL A 74 14.10 -13.18 1.75
CA VAL A 74 13.52 -12.20 2.66
C VAL A 74 12.43 -12.84 3.52
N GLU A 75 12.14 -12.17 4.65
CA GLU A 75 11.04 -12.55 5.53
C GLU A 75 9.92 -11.53 5.42
N VAL A 76 8.69 -12.02 5.29
CA VAL A 76 7.46 -11.22 5.29
C VAL A 76 6.46 -11.90 6.24
N THR A 77 5.82 -11.13 7.10
CA THR A 77 4.84 -11.65 8.06
C THR A 77 3.45 -11.61 7.45
N PRO A 78 2.79 -12.75 7.19
CA PRO A 78 1.41 -12.77 6.69
C PRO A 78 0.41 -12.36 7.78
N LEU A 79 -0.63 -11.62 7.38
CA LEU A 79 -1.72 -11.18 8.26
C LEU A 79 -3.08 -11.41 7.58
N PRO A 80 -3.76 -12.56 7.83
CA PRO A 80 -5.07 -12.88 7.24
C PRO A 80 -6.18 -12.09 7.94
N GLN A 81 -6.39 -10.84 7.51
CA GLN A 81 -7.35 -9.93 8.13
C GLN A 81 -7.87 -8.89 7.15
N LYS A 82 -9.05 -8.33 7.47
CA LYS A 82 -9.58 -7.14 6.78
C LYS A 82 -8.89 -5.89 7.33
N PHE A 83 -8.44 -4.99 6.45
CA PHE A 83 -7.80 -3.74 6.86
C PHE A 83 -8.76 -2.81 7.64
N GLU A 84 -10.08 -2.97 7.46
CA GLU A 84 -11.10 -2.22 8.21
C GLU A 84 -11.07 -2.51 9.71
N LYS A 85 -10.61 -3.71 10.09
CA LYS A 85 -10.51 -4.13 11.49
C LYS A 85 -9.26 -3.61 12.22
N LEU A 86 -8.28 -3.08 11.47
CA LEU A 86 -7.07 -2.52 12.08
C LEU A 86 -7.42 -1.27 12.90
N THR A 87 -7.10 -1.31 14.18
CA THR A 87 -7.28 -0.18 15.09
C THR A 87 -6.11 0.81 14.99
N VAL A 88 -6.27 2.00 15.59
CA VAL A 88 -5.16 2.97 15.71
C VAL A 88 -3.95 2.35 16.42
N LYS A 89 -4.20 1.49 17.44
CA LYS A 89 -3.12 0.79 18.16
C LYS A 89 -2.36 -0.19 17.27
N ASP A 90 -3.08 -0.93 16.42
CA ASP A 90 -2.45 -1.86 15.47
C ASP A 90 -1.62 -1.10 14.44
N LEU A 91 -2.15 0.01 13.92
CA LEU A 91 -1.49 0.83 12.91
C LEU A 91 -0.27 1.58 13.45
N ALA A 92 -0.19 1.86 14.75
CA ALA A 92 0.97 2.50 15.39
C ALA A 92 2.27 1.66 15.31
N GLN A 93 2.16 0.40 14.92
CA GLN A 93 3.32 -0.47 14.70
C GLN A 93 4.01 -0.22 13.36
N PHE A 94 3.43 0.56 12.47
CA PHE A 94 3.92 0.77 11.11
C PHE A 94 4.37 2.21 10.89
N ASP A 95 5.42 2.37 10.07
CA ASP A 95 5.90 3.66 9.61
C ASP A 95 5.30 4.06 8.26
N VAL A 96 5.06 3.05 7.40
CA VAL A 96 4.55 3.21 6.03
C VAL A 96 3.48 2.17 5.77
N ILE A 97 2.42 2.56 5.07
CA ILE A 97 1.41 1.66 4.51
C ILE A 97 1.50 1.74 2.99
N VAL A 98 1.46 0.60 2.33
CA VAL A 98 1.43 0.51 0.87
C VAL A 98 0.26 -0.36 0.42
N GLY A 99 -0.18 -0.19 -0.81
CA GLY A 99 -1.20 -1.03 -1.42
C GLY A 99 -1.25 -0.81 -2.93
N SER A 100 -1.64 -1.84 -3.65
CA SER A 100 -1.74 -1.81 -5.11
C SER A 100 -3.07 -2.40 -5.52
N ASP A 101 -3.82 -1.69 -6.38
CA ASP A 101 -5.09 -2.17 -6.91
C ASP A 101 -6.14 -2.54 -5.83
N VAL A 102 -6.25 -1.71 -4.80
CA VAL A 102 -7.13 -1.95 -3.64
C VAL A 102 -8.40 -1.11 -3.63
N CYS A 103 -8.55 -0.15 -4.57
CA CYS A 103 -9.69 0.77 -4.66
C CYS A 103 -10.56 0.49 -5.87
N PHE A 104 -10.95 -0.77 -6.09
CA PHE A 104 -11.63 -1.20 -7.31
C PHE A 104 -13.17 -1.12 -7.28
N TRP A 105 -13.80 -0.87 -6.14
CA TRP A 105 -15.25 -0.68 -5.99
C TRP A 105 -15.56 0.61 -5.25
N ASP A 106 -16.69 1.27 -5.59
CA ASP A 106 -17.18 2.47 -4.89
C ASP A 106 -17.28 2.24 -3.38
N SER A 107 -17.66 1.03 -2.98
CA SER A 107 -17.75 0.65 -1.58
C SER A 107 -16.41 0.63 -0.83
N MET A 108 -15.27 0.68 -1.55
CA MET A 108 -13.91 0.67 -0.95
C MET A 108 -13.43 2.08 -0.56
N VAL A 109 -13.99 3.14 -1.16
CA VAL A 109 -13.54 4.53 -0.92
C VAL A 109 -13.64 4.90 0.56
N LYS A 110 -14.80 4.68 1.17
CA LYS A 110 -15.01 5.01 2.59
C LYS A 110 -14.13 4.19 3.55
N PRO A 111 -14.04 2.86 3.42
CA PRO A 111 -13.13 2.05 4.23
C PRO A 111 -11.66 2.47 4.10
N LEU A 112 -11.16 2.71 2.87
CA LEU A 112 -9.78 3.13 2.63
C LEU A 112 -9.51 4.52 3.22
N LYS A 113 -10.39 5.50 3.01
CA LYS A 113 -10.29 6.81 3.67
C LYS A 113 -10.24 6.67 5.19
N SER A 114 -11.11 5.82 5.77
CA SER A 114 -11.11 5.57 7.20
C SER A 114 -9.81 4.93 7.68
N LEU A 115 -9.22 4.00 6.90
CA LEU A 115 -7.90 3.46 7.18
C LEU A 115 -6.83 4.55 7.18
N VAL A 116 -6.78 5.40 6.14
CA VAL A 116 -5.84 6.52 6.05
C VAL A 116 -5.95 7.43 7.27
N ASN A 117 -7.17 7.81 7.67
CA ASN A 117 -7.39 8.65 8.84
C ASN A 117 -6.88 8.00 10.14
N ARG A 118 -7.14 6.70 10.34
CA ARG A 118 -6.62 5.95 11.49
C ARG A 118 -5.10 5.83 11.45
N ALA A 119 -4.52 5.61 10.28
CA ALA A 119 -3.09 5.51 10.08
C ALA A 119 -2.38 6.82 10.44
N MET A 120 -2.87 7.96 9.95
CA MET A 120 -2.31 9.27 10.28
C MET A 120 -2.43 9.59 11.77
N LYS A 121 -3.58 9.24 12.39
CA LYS A 121 -3.78 9.36 13.84
C LYS A 121 -2.82 8.46 14.63
N ALA A 122 -2.45 7.30 14.10
CA ALA A 122 -1.51 6.36 14.71
C ALA A 122 -0.04 6.80 14.60
N GLY A 123 0.26 7.81 13.79
CA GLY A 123 1.62 8.29 13.56
C GLY A 123 2.30 7.64 12.35
N VAL A 124 1.55 6.95 11.49
CA VAL A 124 2.06 6.49 10.18
C VAL A 124 2.50 7.71 9.37
N LYS A 125 3.68 7.64 8.80
CA LYS A 125 4.33 8.78 8.13
C LYS A 125 3.90 8.92 6.68
N ARG A 126 3.48 7.81 6.05
CA ARG A 126 3.23 7.75 4.61
C ARG A 126 2.28 6.62 4.27
N VAL A 127 1.27 6.89 3.45
CA VAL A 127 0.40 5.89 2.83
C VAL A 127 0.50 6.04 1.33
N ILE A 128 0.90 4.98 0.62
CA ILE A 128 1.10 4.98 -0.82
C ILE A 128 0.18 3.93 -1.43
N ILE A 129 -0.66 4.33 -2.35
CA ILE A 129 -1.54 3.42 -3.07
C ILE A 129 -1.37 3.64 -4.56
N THR A 130 -1.29 2.55 -5.33
CA THR A 130 -1.23 2.58 -6.79
C THR A 130 -2.47 1.94 -7.39
N ASP A 131 -2.92 2.47 -8.53
CA ASP A 131 -4.15 2.05 -9.20
C ASP A 131 -4.03 2.26 -10.71
N PRO A 132 -4.74 1.49 -11.56
CA PRO A 132 -4.82 1.74 -13.00
C PRO A 132 -5.44 3.09 -13.41
N GLY A 133 -5.94 3.89 -12.45
CA GLY A 133 -6.59 5.17 -12.73
C GLY A 133 -8.12 5.08 -12.75
N ARG A 134 -8.71 4.34 -11.81
CA ARG A 134 -10.17 4.22 -11.69
C ARG A 134 -10.81 5.47 -11.07
N PRO A 135 -12.07 5.81 -11.43
CA PRO A 135 -12.80 6.92 -10.82
C PRO A 135 -12.83 6.88 -9.28
N THR A 136 -12.98 5.68 -8.70
CA THR A 136 -12.96 5.45 -7.24
C THR A 136 -11.64 5.84 -6.59
N PHE A 137 -10.54 5.70 -7.30
CA PHE A 137 -9.21 6.08 -6.82
C PHE A 137 -9.04 7.61 -6.74
N TYR A 138 -9.52 8.34 -7.76
CA TYR A 138 -9.53 9.80 -7.73
C TYR A 138 -10.45 10.34 -6.64
N GLU A 139 -11.61 9.69 -6.41
CA GLU A 139 -12.51 10.05 -5.31
C GLU A 139 -11.82 9.84 -3.95
N LEU A 140 -11.09 8.74 -3.77
CA LEU A 140 -10.30 8.49 -2.56
C LEU A 140 -9.28 9.60 -2.32
N ALA A 141 -8.53 9.98 -3.35
CA ALA A 141 -7.53 11.05 -3.28
C ALA A 141 -8.17 12.40 -2.90
N ASP A 142 -9.29 12.78 -3.55
CA ASP A 142 -10.03 14.00 -3.21
C ASP A 142 -10.52 13.98 -1.76
N GLN A 143 -11.11 12.87 -1.33
CA GLN A 143 -11.62 12.77 0.04
C GLN A 143 -10.51 12.81 1.10
N CYS A 144 -9.31 12.29 0.80
CA CYS A 144 -8.15 12.34 1.69
C CYS A 144 -7.51 13.73 1.73
N SER A 145 -7.50 14.48 0.62
CA SER A 145 -6.89 15.81 0.53
C SER A 145 -7.49 16.85 1.47
N LYS A 146 -8.74 16.62 1.89
CA LYS A 146 -9.43 17.49 2.86
C LYS A 146 -8.72 17.54 4.23
N LEU A 147 -8.08 16.43 4.63
CA LEU A 147 -7.47 16.28 5.95
C LEU A 147 -5.95 16.06 5.92
N HIS A 148 -5.43 15.61 4.80
CA HIS A 148 -4.03 15.17 4.66
C HIS A 148 -3.35 15.88 3.51
N ASP A 149 -2.02 15.84 3.48
CA ASP A 149 -1.20 16.23 2.34
C ASP A 149 -1.22 15.07 1.34
N VAL A 150 -1.76 15.31 0.15
CA VAL A 150 -2.00 14.29 -0.87
C VAL A 150 -1.31 14.70 -2.16
N ASN A 151 -0.36 13.88 -2.60
CA ASN A 151 0.24 13.97 -3.92
C ASN A 151 -0.35 12.85 -4.79
N LEU A 152 -1.18 13.22 -5.76
CA LEU A 152 -1.73 12.35 -6.79
C LEU A 152 -1.03 12.66 -8.11
N GLN A 153 -0.48 11.63 -8.76
CA GLN A 153 0.26 11.80 -10.00
C GLN A 153 0.18 10.59 -10.90
N GLU A 154 0.19 10.83 -12.20
CA GLU A 154 0.40 9.80 -13.20
C GLU A 154 1.78 9.18 -13.04
N TRP A 155 1.88 7.87 -13.21
CA TRP A 155 3.12 7.13 -13.14
C TRP A 155 3.14 5.98 -14.14
N TYR A 156 4.33 5.56 -14.53
CA TYR A 156 4.49 4.37 -15.36
C TYR A 156 5.69 3.54 -14.89
N ALA A 157 5.57 2.24 -14.98
CA ALA A 157 6.66 1.30 -14.85
C ALA A 157 6.99 0.74 -16.24
N ALA A 158 8.28 0.68 -16.58
CA ALA A 158 8.73 0.11 -17.85
C ALA A 158 9.01 -1.39 -17.74
N GLU A 159 9.41 -1.84 -16.59
CA GLU A 159 9.80 -3.23 -16.30
C GLU A 159 8.91 -3.84 -15.19
N PRO A 160 8.62 -5.15 -15.22
CA PRO A 160 8.97 -6.14 -16.26
C PRO A 160 8.13 -6.05 -17.52
N GLU A 161 7.06 -5.26 -17.51
CA GLU A 161 6.22 -4.89 -18.64
C GLU A 161 5.73 -3.45 -18.47
N TYR A 162 5.52 -2.75 -19.59
CA TYR A 162 5.01 -1.39 -19.51
C TYR A 162 3.62 -1.35 -18.92
N PHE A 163 3.46 -0.59 -17.86
CA PHE A 163 2.16 -0.33 -17.23
C PHE A 163 2.08 1.12 -16.76
N ALA A 164 1.04 1.82 -17.18
CA ALA A 164 0.74 3.19 -16.76
C ALA A 164 -0.48 3.20 -15.84
N GLY A 165 -0.50 4.12 -14.90
CA GLY A 165 -1.60 4.32 -13.95
C GLY A 165 -1.31 5.50 -13.04
N GLU A 166 -1.86 5.46 -11.83
CA GLU A 166 -1.82 6.54 -10.87
C GLU A 166 -1.19 6.10 -9.56
N VAL A 167 -0.51 7.04 -8.91
CA VAL A 167 0.01 6.89 -7.54
C VAL A 167 -0.58 7.99 -6.68
N VAL A 168 -1.09 7.62 -5.53
CA VAL A 168 -1.41 8.56 -4.45
C VAL A 168 -0.43 8.35 -3.29
N ASP A 169 0.28 9.41 -2.91
CA ASP A 169 1.18 9.45 -1.76
C ASP A 169 0.61 10.41 -0.72
N ILE A 170 0.16 9.87 0.40
CA ILE A 170 -0.55 10.60 1.45
C ILE A 170 0.34 10.73 2.67
N ARG A 171 0.45 11.95 3.18
CA ARG A 171 1.25 12.28 4.36
C ARG A 171 0.45 13.13 5.36
N PRO A 172 0.83 13.17 6.64
CA PRO A 172 0.22 14.11 7.58
C PRO A 172 0.43 15.56 7.10
N LYS A 173 -0.61 16.40 7.17
CA LYS A 173 -0.42 17.84 6.95
C LYS A 173 0.60 18.38 7.95
N LYS A 174 1.57 19.14 7.47
CA LYS A 174 2.48 19.87 8.35
C LYS A 174 1.64 20.82 9.21
N LYS A 175 1.79 20.74 10.54
CA LYS A 175 1.24 21.77 11.41
C LYS A 175 1.92 23.10 11.03
N GLU A 176 1.13 24.09 10.61
CA GLU A 176 1.64 25.46 10.54
C GLU A 176 2.17 25.80 11.93
N LYS A 177 3.47 26.15 12.00
CA LYS A 177 4.00 26.73 13.21
C LYS A 177 3.29 28.07 13.35
N SER A 178 2.37 28.18 14.30
CA SER A 178 1.85 29.47 14.73
C SER A 178 3.04 30.30 15.19
N SER A 179 3.34 31.32 14.41
CA SER A 179 4.32 32.34 14.72
C SER A 179 3.89 33.16 15.92
#